data_5db28acc60c976570704c0b3312e7cd8
#
_entry.id   5db28acc60c976570704c0b3312e7cd8
#
_cell.length_a   1.000
_cell.length_b   1.000
_cell.length_c   1.000
_cell.angle_alpha   90.00
_cell.angle_beta   90.00
_cell.angle_gamma   90.00
#
_symmetry.space_group_name_H-M   'P 1'
#
loop_
_entity.id
_entity.type
_entity.pdbx_description
1 polymer ?
#
loop_
_entity_poly.entity_id
_entity_poly.type
_entity_poly.pdbx_seq_one_letter_code
_entity_poly.pdbx_strand_id
1 'polypeptide(L)'
;HEIISRDLKDPIKKFASSGKPLLGICLGMQILASSSEEFGQHQGLNLIPGKVSHIGDTNSDDSPRKVPSIGWKNINVKQNTYTFNNTLSLHENQSVYFVHSFHFLPEDERHLLASYDYGDTKISAAVQKDNIIGYQFHPEKSGQIGIKILESFLNIQ
;
A
#
# COMPACT_ATOMS: atom_id res chain seq x y z
N HIS A 1 -8.41 8.52 12.77
CA HIS A 1 -8.83 9.29 13.96
C HIS A 1 -7.72 9.39 15.01
N GLU A 2 -7.09 8.28 15.40
CA GLU A 2 -6.04 8.24 16.44
C GLU A 2 -4.77 9.05 16.11
N ILE A 3 -4.35 9.11 14.85
CA ILE A 3 -3.18 9.92 14.44
C ILE A 3 -3.40 11.40 14.71
N ILE A 4 -4.62 11.88 14.47
CA ILE A 4 -4.99 13.28 14.72
C ILE A 4 -5.13 13.54 16.21
N SER A 5 -5.80 12.64 16.94
CA SER A 5 -6.03 12.78 18.38
C SER A 5 -4.76 12.69 19.23
N ARG A 6 -3.69 12.10 18.68
CA ARG A 6 -2.37 11.97 19.34
C ARG A 6 -1.34 12.95 18.80
N ASP A 7 -1.74 13.94 18.00
CA ASP A 7 -0.85 14.93 17.37
C ASP A 7 0.34 14.31 16.58
N LEU A 8 0.13 13.12 15.97
CA LEU A 8 1.17 12.41 15.23
C LEU A 8 1.31 12.87 13.77
N LYS A 9 0.34 13.63 13.26
CA LYS A 9 0.31 14.06 11.86
C LYS A 9 1.56 14.87 11.46
N ASP A 10 1.87 15.90 12.23
CA ASP A 10 2.99 16.79 11.93
C ASP A 10 4.35 16.12 12.15
N PRO A 11 4.60 15.36 13.23
CA PRO A 11 5.80 14.55 13.38
C PRO A 11 6.06 13.59 12.20
N ILE A 12 5.02 12.86 11.73
CA ILE A 12 5.16 11.94 10.60
C ILE A 12 5.48 12.71 9.31
N LYS A 13 4.80 13.82 9.03
CA LYS A 13 5.09 14.68 7.88
C LYS A 13 6.51 15.25 7.91
N LYS A 14 6.95 15.70 9.08
CA LYS A 14 8.32 16.19 9.27
C LYS A 14 9.35 15.09 9.04
N PHE A 15 9.07 13.86 9.51
CA PHE A 15 9.94 12.71 9.23
C PHE A 15 9.96 12.39 7.72
N ALA A 16 8.82 12.32 7.08
CA ALA A 16 8.72 12.08 5.64
C ALA A 16 9.50 13.11 4.82
N SER A 17 9.40 14.40 5.17
CA SER A 17 10.12 15.50 4.48
C SER A 17 11.63 15.53 4.77
N SER A 18 12.12 14.74 5.72
CA SER A 18 13.57 14.64 6.00
C SER A 18 14.33 13.79 4.98
N GLY A 19 13.65 13.14 4.03
CA GLY A 19 14.24 12.23 3.06
C GLY A 19 14.54 10.82 3.61
N LYS A 20 14.33 10.58 4.90
CA LYS A 20 14.51 9.25 5.49
C LYS A 20 13.42 8.29 5.04
N PRO A 21 13.74 7.01 4.76
CA PRO A 21 12.75 6.03 4.34
C PRO A 21 11.59 5.90 5.34
N LEU A 22 10.37 5.98 4.84
CA LEU A 22 9.13 5.79 5.60
C LEU A 22 8.34 4.64 5.00
N LEU A 23 8.02 3.63 5.79
CA LEU A 23 7.20 2.49 5.37
C LEU A 23 5.86 2.48 6.09
N GLY A 24 4.77 2.41 5.30
CA GLY A 24 3.42 2.14 5.76
C GLY A 24 2.99 0.71 5.40
N ILE A 25 2.55 -0.09 6.38
CA ILE A 25 2.07 -1.46 6.16
C ILE A 25 0.56 -1.51 6.42
N CYS A 26 -0.20 -2.10 5.49
CA CYS A 26 -1.65 -2.28 5.53
C CYS A 26 -2.37 -0.95 5.81
N LEU A 27 -2.96 -0.75 6.98
CA LEU A 27 -3.53 0.53 7.40
C LEU A 27 -2.49 1.67 7.31
N GLY A 28 -1.21 1.35 7.61
CA GLY A 28 -0.10 2.30 7.47
C GLY A 28 0.07 2.82 6.05
N MET A 29 -0.11 1.98 5.02
CA MET A 29 -0.15 2.42 3.62
C MET A 29 -1.37 3.31 3.35
N GLN A 30 -2.53 2.92 3.85
CA GLN A 30 -3.78 3.63 3.58
C GLN A 30 -3.78 5.06 4.15
N ILE A 31 -3.19 5.27 5.33
CA ILE A 31 -3.09 6.62 5.91
C ILE A 31 -2.13 7.56 5.16
N LEU A 32 -1.27 7.04 4.28
CA LEU A 32 -0.42 7.87 3.41
C LEU A 32 -1.25 8.64 2.36
N ALA A 33 -2.46 8.16 2.03
CA ALA A 33 -3.37 8.75 1.05
C ALA A 33 -3.81 10.18 1.41
N SER A 34 -4.44 10.86 0.45
CA SER A 34 -5.09 12.15 0.67
C SER A 34 -6.39 11.99 1.47
N SER A 35 -7.16 10.92 1.17
CA SER A 35 -8.46 10.66 1.78
C SER A 35 -8.77 9.17 1.88
N SER A 36 -9.71 8.82 2.73
CA SER A 36 -10.26 7.47 2.90
C SER A 36 -11.77 7.55 3.12
N GLU A 37 -12.50 6.62 2.54
CA GLU A 37 -13.95 6.44 2.75
C GLU A 37 -14.27 5.37 3.79
N GLU A 38 -13.26 4.76 4.43
CA GLU A 38 -13.48 3.73 5.45
C GLU A 38 -14.13 4.32 6.70
N PHE A 39 -15.32 3.79 7.05
CA PHE A 39 -16.18 4.31 8.14
C PHE A 39 -16.54 5.80 8.02
N GLY A 40 -16.67 6.32 6.80
CA GLY A 40 -16.97 7.72 6.51
C GLY A 40 -15.82 8.43 5.79
N GLN A 41 -15.99 9.73 5.54
CA GLN A 41 -14.97 10.50 4.84
C GLN A 41 -13.91 11.02 5.81
N HIS A 42 -12.67 10.59 5.63
CA HIS A 42 -11.54 10.99 6.45
C HIS A 42 -10.40 11.54 5.62
N GLN A 43 -9.68 12.51 6.16
CA GLN A 43 -8.44 12.99 5.58
C GLN A 43 -7.26 12.13 6.03
N GLY A 44 -6.41 11.71 5.09
CA GLY A 44 -5.15 11.06 5.35
C GLY A 44 -3.99 12.05 5.55
N LEU A 45 -2.78 11.54 5.48
CA LEU A 45 -1.56 12.34 5.61
C LEU A 45 -1.22 13.12 4.32
N ASN A 46 -1.78 12.71 3.17
CA ASN A 46 -1.48 13.27 1.84
C ASN A 46 0.02 13.25 1.53
N LEU A 47 0.69 12.16 1.88
CA LEU A 47 2.11 11.93 1.58
C LEU A 47 2.28 11.33 0.17
N ILE A 48 1.35 10.45 -0.21
CA ILE A 48 1.19 9.95 -1.57
C ILE A 48 -0.23 10.34 -2.03
N PRO A 49 -0.40 11.25 -3.01
CA PRO A 49 -1.73 11.64 -3.48
C PRO A 49 -2.53 10.46 -3.99
N GLY A 50 -3.77 10.36 -3.53
CA GLY A 50 -4.68 9.26 -3.86
C GLY A 50 -5.80 9.12 -2.84
N LYS A 51 -6.66 8.14 -3.05
CA LYS A 51 -7.78 7.85 -2.15
C LYS A 51 -7.82 6.39 -1.75
N VAL A 52 -8.37 6.11 -0.60
CA VAL A 52 -8.67 4.75 -0.14
C VAL A 52 -10.16 4.52 -0.32
N SER A 53 -10.51 3.49 -1.10
CA SER A 53 -11.88 3.12 -1.43
C SER A 53 -12.14 1.66 -1.13
N HIS A 54 -13.41 1.31 -0.90
CA HIS A 54 -13.84 -0.07 -0.75
C HIS A 54 -13.57 -0.88 -2.03
N ILE A 55 -13.16 -2.15 -1.88
CA ILE A 55 -12.86 -3.04 -3.02
C ILE A 55 -14.12 -3.32 -3.87
N GLY A 56 -15.31 -3.20 -3.28
CA GLY A 56 -16.58 -3.56 -3.90
C GLY A 56 -16.98 -5.01 -3.63
N ASP A 57 -18.29 -5.23 -3.45
CA ASP A 57 -18.85 -6.53 -3.08
C ASP A 57 -19.26 -7.38 -4.30
N THR A 58 -19.14 -6.79 -5.50
CA THR A 58 -19.46 -7.44 -6.78
C THR A 58 -18.37 -7.21 -7.81
N ASN A 59 -18.28 -8.12 -8.78
CA ASN A 59 -17.51 -7.95 -10.01
C ASN A 59 -18.34 -7.18 -11.05
N SER A 60 -17.77 -6.84 -12.19
CA SER A 60 -18.44 -6.10 -13.27
C SER A 60 -19.58 -6.88 -13.92
N ASP A 61 -19.62 -8.20 -13.77
CA ASP A 61 -20.70 -9.10 -14.22
C ASP A 61 -21.78 -9.34 -13.15
N ASP A 62 -21.81 -8.50 -12.10
CA ASP A 62 -22.69 -8.60 -10.93
C ASP A 62 -22.50 -9.87 -10.07
N SER A 63 -21.52 -10.71 -10.37
CA SER A 63 -21.20 -11.85 -9.53
C SER A 63 -20.63 -11.39 -8.16
N PRO A 64 -20.99 -12.08 -7.06
CA PRO A 64 -20.56 -11.66 -5.73
C PRO A 64 -19.05 -11.80 -5.56
N ARG A 65 -18.43 -10.79 -4.94
CA ARG A 65 -17.02 -10.78 -4.55
C ARG A 65 -16.91 -10.96 -3.05
N LYS A 66 -16.01 -11.84 -2.61
CA LYS A 66 -15.79 -12.04 -1.18
C LYS A 66 -14.95 -10.90 -0.61
N VAL A 67 -15.52 -10.08 0.28
CA VAL A 67 -14.82 -9.04 1.03
C VAL A 67 -14.89 -9.37 2.51
N PRO A 68 -13.78 -9.25 3.25
CA PRO A 68 -12.45 -8.79 2.85
C PRO A 68 -11.70 -9.76 1.94
N SER A 69 -10.76 -9.22 1.12
CA SER A 69 -9.76 -10.01 0.41
C SER A 69 -8.76 -10.56 1.42
N ILE A 70 -8.80 -11.88 1.66
CA ILE A 70 -7.94 -12.56 2.63
C ILE A 70 -7.13 -13.65 1.94
N GLY A 71 -5.87 -13.78 2.31
CA GLY A 71 -5.00 -14.89 1.92
C GLY A 71 -3.82 -14.48 1.06
N TRP A 72 -3.13 -15.49 0.55
CA TRP A 72 -1.94 -15.33 -0.28
C TRP A 72 -2.33 -14.96 -1.71
N LYS A 73 -1.69 -13.92 -2.26
CA LYS A 73 -1.88 -13.46 -3.64
C LYS A 73 -0.54 -13.23 -4.29
N ASN A 74 -0.43 -13.59 -5.55
CA ASN A 74 0.73 -13.25 -6.36
C ASN A 74 0.63 -11.79 -6.78
N ILE A 75 1.73 -11.05 -6.64
CA ILE A 75 1.80 -9.65 -7.05
C ILE A 75 2.38 -9.52 -8.45
N ASN A 76 1.84 -8.57 -9.21
CA ASN A 76 2.33 -8.12 -10.51
C ASN A 76 3.13 -6.84 -10.27
N VAL A 77 4.45 -6.87 -10.52
CA VAL A 77 5.33 -5.72 -10.28
C VAL A 77 5.38 -4.85 -11.54
N LYS A 78 5.15 -3.55 -11.38
CA LYS A 78 5.19 -2.60 -12.50
C LYS A 78 6.65 -2.39 -12.93
N GLN A 79 6.98 -2.74 -14.17
CA GLN A 79 8.30 -2.47 -14.75
C GLN A 79 8.49 -0.96 -14.93
N ASN A 80 9.74 -0.47 -14.72
CA ASN A 80 10.13 0.94 -14.88
C ASN A 80 9.55 1.94 -13.85
N THR A 81 9.18 1.47 -12.66
CA THR A 81 8.93 2.38 -11.55
C THR A 81 10.24 2.91 -10.98
N TYR A 82 10.29 4.22 -10.73
CA TYR A 82 11.40 4.84 -10.02
C TYR A 82 11.38 4.37 -8.56
N THR A 83 12.03 3.24 -8.29
CA THR A 83 12.22 2.78 -6.93
C THR A 83 13.36 3.57 -6.28
N PHE A 84 13.15 4.02 -5.07
CA PHE A 84 14.20 4.60 -4.25
C PHE A 84 15.37 3.60 -4.18
N ASN A 85 16.47 3.91 -4.86
CA ASN A 85 17.69 3.12 -4.95
C ASN A 85 17.60 1.70 -5.54
N ASN A 86 16.54 1.31 -6.30
CA ASN A 86 16.37 -0.04 -6.87
C ASN A 86 16.53 -1.20 -5.85
N THR A 87 16.32 -0.94 -4.57
CA THR A 87 16.66 -1.87 -3.47
C THR A 87 15.49 -2.70 -2.96
N LEU A 88 14.25 -2.35 -3.31
CA LEU A 88 13.10 -3.11 -2.85
C LEU A 88 13.04 -4.48 -3.52
N SER A 89 13.08 -5.56 -2.72
CA SER A 89 13.01 -6.95 -3.18
C SER A 89 11.59 -7.37 -3.60
N LEU A 90 10.91 -6.53 -4.40
CA LEU A 90 9.64 -6.87 -5.01
C LEU A 90 9.90 -7.46 -6.40
N HIS A 91 9.48 -8.70 -6.61
CA HIS A 91 9.63 -9.41 -7.87
C HIS A 91 8.29 -9.93 -8.38
N GLU A 92 8.20 -10.07 -9.69
CA GLU A 92 7.01 -10.59 -10.36
C GLU A 92 6.62 -11.96 -9.80
N ASN A 93 5.31 -12.20 -9.65
CA ASN A 93 4.73 -13.45 -9.14
C ASN A 93 5.12 -13.85 -7.71
N GLN A 94 5.70 -12.96 -6.90
CA GLN A 94 5.88 -13.24 -5.48
C GLN A 94 4.53 -13.35 -4.79
N SER A 95 4.36 -14.40 -3.97
CA SER A 95 3.16 -14.61 -3.17
C SER A 95 3.32 -13.97 -1.80
N VAL A 96 2.39 -13.06 -1.45
CA VAL A 96 2.37 -12.35 -0.17
C VAL A 96 0.96 -12.38 0.45
N TYR A 97 0.87 -12.14 1.75
CA TYR A 97 -0.37 -12.28 2.51
C TYR A 97 -1.12 -10.97 2.64
N PHE A 98 -2.42 -10.99 2.31
CA PHE A 98 -3.35 -9.86 2.40
C PHE A 98 -4.49 -10.15 3.37
N VAL A 99 -5.00 -9.07 4.01
CA VAL A 99 -6.27 -9.04 4.71
C VAL A 99 -6.80 -7.61 4.73
N HIS A 100 -7.73 -7.27 3.81
CA HIS A 100 -8.27 -5.90 3.72
C HIS A 100 -9.57 -5.84 2.93
N SER A 101 -10.40 -4.84 3.21
CA SER A 101 -11.65 -4.51 2.50
C SER A 101 -11.54 -3.23 1.67
N PHE A 102 -10.55 -2.40 1.98
CA PHE A 102 -10.29 -1.14 1.31
C PHE A 102 -8.92 -1.19 0.63
N HIS A 103 -8.74 -0.46 -0.45
CA HIS A 103 -7.47 -0.39 -1.16
C HIS A 103 -7.12 1.05 -1.55
N PHE A 104 -5.84 1.30 -1.69
CA PHE A 104 -5.29 2.58 -2.11
C PHE A 104 -5.39 2.72 -3.63
N LEU A 105 -5.93 3.83 -4.10
CA LEU A 105 -5.98 4.23 -5.51
C LEU A 105 -5.08 5.47 -5.68
N PRO A 106 -3.84 5.32 -6.15
CA PRO A 106 -2.96 6.46 -6.38
C PRO A 106 -3.54 7.36 -7.47
N GLU A 107 -3.47 8.68 -7.28
CA GLU A 107 -3.88 9.68 -8.28
C GLU A 107 -2.95 9.65 -9.50
N ASP A 108 -1.66 9.39 -9.27
CA ASP A 108 -0.65 9.20 -10.30
C ASP A 108 -0.22 7.75 -10.34
N GLU A 109 -0.45 7.09 -11.47
CA GLU A 109 -0.06 5.70 -11.68
C GLU A 109 1.45 5.43 -11.57
N ARG A 110 2.28 6.44 -11.66
CA ARG A 110 3.73 6.31 -11.43
C ARG A 110 4.05 5.92 -9.98
N HIS A 111 3.15 6.20 -9.06
CA HIS A 111 3.29 5.82 -7.65
C HIS A 111 2.91 4.35 -7.39
N LEU A 112 2.28 3.64 -8.33
CA LEU A 112 1.97 2.21 -8.19
C LEU A 112 3.21 1.37 -8.49
N LEU A 113 3.73 0.64 -7.48
CA LEU A 113 4.86 -0.29 -7.64
C LEU A 113 4.41 -1.70 -8.02
N ALA A 114 3.37 -2.19 -7.34
CA ALA A 114 2.85 -3.52 -7.56
C ALA A 114 1.34 -3.56 -7.35
N SER A 115 0.70 -4.50 -8.02
CA SER A 115 -0.74 -4.76 -7.92
C SER A 115 -1.00 -6.26 -7.86
N TYR A 116 -2.23 -6.64 -7.55
CA TYR A 116 -2.75 -7.99 -7.81
C TYR A 116 -4.17 -7.89 -8.35
N ASP A 117 -4.62 -8.91 -9.07
CA ASP A 117 -5.97 -8.96 -9.59
C ASP A 117 -6.90 -9.67 -8.60
N TYR A 118 -8.02 -9.04 -8.27
CA TYR A 118 -9.05 -9.60 -7.42
C TYR A 118 -10.39 -9.56 -8.13
N GLY A 119 -10.75 -10.68 -8.75
CA GLY A 119 -11.79 -10.70 -9.77
C GLY A 119 -11.34 -9.87 -10.98
N ASP A 120 -12.15 -8.92 -11.34
CA ASP A 120 -11.90 -7.96 -12.44
C ASP A 120 -11.30 -6.62 -11.96
N THR A 121 -11.01 -6.49 -10.66
CA THR A 121 -10.48 -5.27 -10.08
C THR A 121 -8.97 -5.42 -9.81
N LYS A 122 -8.20 -4.46 -10.32
CA LYS A 122 -6.79 -4.33 -10.00
C LYS A 122 -6.61 -3.63 -8.66
N ILE A 123 -6.00 -4.30 -7.71
CA ILE A 123 -5.76 -3.82 -6.35
C ILE A 123 -4.29 -3.39 -6.19
N SER A 124 -4.05 -2.22 -5.64
CA SER A 124 -2.70 -1.76 -5.31
C SER A 124 -2.10 -2.60 -4.19
N ALA A 125 -1.04 -3.33 -4.50
CA ALA A 125 -0.28 -4.13 -3.53
C ALA A 125 0.85 -3.32 -2.88
N ALA A 126 1.49 -2.45 -3.64
CA ALA A 126 2.55 -1.56 -3.17
C ALA A 126 2.52 -0.22 -3.91
N VAL A 127 2.81 0.85 -3.19
CA VAL A 127 2.93 2.21 -3.73
C VAL A 127 4.23 2.86 -3.24
N GLN A 128 4.73 3.82 -4.01
CA GLN A 128 5.89 4.62 -3.61
C GLN A 128 5.80 6.03 -4.19
N LYS A 129 6.24 6.99 -3.38
CA LYS A 129 6.58 8.33 -3.82
C LYS A 129 7.82 8.79 -3.06
N ASP A 130 8.88 9.10 -3.78
CA ASP A 130 10.16 9.48 -3.20
C ASP A 130 10.63 8.44 -2.13
N ASN A 131 10.91 8.88 -0.91
CA ASN A 131 11.32 8.07 0.23
C ASN A 131 10.16 7.38 0.98
N ILE A 132 8.92 7.51 0.50
CA ILE A 132 7.72 7.02 1.17
C ILE A 132 7.21 5.79 0.43
N ILE A 133 7.09 4.67 1.15
CA ILE A 133 6.69 3.37 0.63
C ILE A 133 5.47 2.86 1.39
N GLY A 134 4.52 2.26 0.68
CA GLY A 134 3.35 1.61 1.26
C GLY A 134 3.19 0.19 0.74
N TYR A 135 2.94 -0.77 1.64
CA TYR A 135 2.56 -2.14 1.31
C TYR A 135 1.15 -2.42 1.84
N GLN A 136 0.23 -2.87 0.98
CA GLN A 136 -1.10 -3.31 1.39
C GLN A 136 -1.05 -4.69 2.04
N PHE A 137 -0.12 -5.54 1.63
CA PHE A 137 0.12 -6.84 2.23
C PHE A 137 0.86 -6.72 3.57
N HIS A 138 0.90 -7.82 4.29
CA HIS A 138 1.62 -7.96 5.55
C HIS A 138 2.94 -8.70 5.31
N PRO A 139 4.08 -8.02 5.12
CA PRO A 139 5.36 -8.69 4.93
C PRO A 139 5.73 -9.58 6.12
N GLU A 140 5.37 -9.18 7.36
CA GLU A 140 5.58 -9.95 8.58
C GLU A 140 4.80 -11.28 8.61
N LYS A 141 3.78 -11.42 7.74
CA LYS A 141 2.98 -12.65 7.56
C LYS A 141 3.27 -13.37 6.24
N SER A 142 4.21 -12.86 5.45
CA SER A 142 4.52 -13.35 4.10
C SER A 142 5.73 -14.28 4.04
N GLY A 143 6.07 -14.94 5.15
CA GLY A 143 7.15 -15.91 5.24
C GLY A 143 8.51 -15.35 4.84
N GLN A 144 9.36 -16.16 4.22
CA GLN A 144 10.72 -15.77 3.84
C GLN A 144 10.76 -14.63 2.81
N ILE A 145 9.75 -14.56 1.94
CA ILE A 145 9.63 -13.46 0.96
C ILE A 145 9.40 -12.14 1.70
N GLY A 146 8.49 -12.14 2.68
CA GLY A 146 8.21 -10.96 3.48
C GLY A 146 9.42 -10.47 4.28
N ILE A 147 10.21 -11.39 4.83
CA ILE A 147 11.46 -11.05 5.54
C ILE A 147 12.43 -10.35 4.58
N LYS A 148 12.66 -10.89 3.38
CA LYS A 148 13.55 -10.27 2.38
C LYS A 148 13.06 -8.88 1.96
N ILE A 149 11.75 -8.68 1.83
CA ILE A 149 11.16 -7.36 1.52
C ILE A 149 11.46 -6.37 2.65
N LEU A 150 11.30 -6.77 3.92
CA LEU A 150 11.62 -5.92 5.07
C LEU A 150 13.11 -5.63 5.17
N GLU A 151 13.97 -6.64 4.98
CA GLU A 151 15.42 -6.46 4.96
C GLU A 151 15.86 -5.48 3.87
N SER A 152 15.24 -5.57 2.67
CA SER A 152 15.54 -4.64 1.59
C SER A 152 15.17 -3.21 1.93
N PHE A 153 14.05 -2.99 2.63
CA PHE A 153 13.67 -1.67 3.13
C PHE A 153 14.67 -1.13 4.16
N LEU A 154 15.10 -1.97 5.12
CA LEU A 154 16.05 -1.58 6.17
C LEU A 154 17.44 -1.22 5.60
N ASN A 155 17.79 -1.72 4.43
CA ASN A 155 19.05 -1.44 3.75
C ASN A 155 19.01 -0.20 2.84
N ILE A 156 17.88 0.52 2.78
CA ILE A 156 17.79 1.81 2.07
C ILE A 156 18.59 2.85 2.87
N GLN A 157 19.58 3.44 2.22
CA GLN A 157 20.44 4.50 2.80
C GLN A 157 19.99 5.88 2.33
#